data_ecddbd9f5ab7354f77bde26858da333b
#
_entry.id   ecddbd9f5ab7354f77bde26858da333b
#
_cell.length_a   1.000
_cell.length_b   1.000
_cell.length_c   1.000
_cell.angle_alpha   90.00
_cell.angle_beta   90.00
_cell.angle_gamma   90.00
#
_symmetry.space_group_name_H-M   'P 1'
#
loop_
_entity.id
_entity.type
_entity.pdbx_description
1 polymer ?
#
loop_
_entity_poly.entity_id
_entity_poly.type
_entity_poly.pdbx_seq_one_letter_code
_entity_poly.pdbx_strand_id
1 'polypeptide(L)'
;MEFNRKTQTVKSFARDMKNGKYNMFHKLQRKEGQWKNYEQSLLIDSMLRNYPVDPIRSEEKEDKIRYVFDGVQRSTTIRDFLTDGFKLSQKLKPVEIEGTVYNIAGKKFSQLDEVVQDKINDYEMIQYIFSDCTDEDIREMFRRQNGGKPLSNTQKRKSLESDEVSAIIFDVANHPFFAKVLSPTQLKKDVANDIVRQTLMLINTTDDNDFTSFRAKDIDSFVEWYNEHVDEKDIIILKSALAFLDEKFEEKLNLKSTSLPMMLYAAYTCVKNEKDFDTFVNIVQAFVNSYGDNMDYVKYCTSGTSSAQSVQGRFNYWKNLCKGL
;
A
#
# COMPACT_ATOMS: atom_id res chain seq x y z
N MET A 1 17.91 0.67 21.26
CA MET A 1 18.21 0.70 19.82
C MET A 1 19.69 0.52 19.58
N GLU A 2 20.06 -0.48 18.83
CA GLU A 2 21.41 -0.70 18.33
C GLU A 2 21.39 -0.62 16.80
N PHE A 3 22.52 -0.33 16.16
CA PHE A 3 22.60 -0.42 14.72
C PHE A 3 23.94 -0.97 14.25
N ASN A 4 23.92 -1.71 13.17
CA ASN A 4 25.08 -2.25 12.53
C ASN A 4 25.15 -1.79 11.07
N ARG A 5 26.35 -1.41 10.62
CA ARG A 5 26.62 -1.11 9.21
C ARG A 5 27.15 -2.38 8.53
N LYS A 6 26.45 -2.80 7.48
CA LYS A 6 26.84 -3.93 6.62
C LYS A 6 27.10 -3.41 5.22
N THR A 7 28.19 -3.81 4.61
CA THR A 7 28.44 -3.65 3.17
C THR A 7 28.29 -5.02 2.50
N GLN A 8 27.57 -5.10 1.42
CA GLN A 8 27.46 -6.31 0.63
C GLN A 8 27.20 -5.98 -0.84
N THR A 9 27.63 -6.88 -1.74
CA THR A 9 27.40 -6.73 -3.18
C THR A 9 25.94 -6.88 -3.54
N VAL A 10 25.52 -6.24 -4.63
CA VAL A 10 24.17 -6.34 -5.21
C VAL A 10 23.75 -7.79 -5.41
N LYS A 11 24.64 -8.62 -5.96
CA LYS A 11 24.42 -10.07 -6.14
C LYS A 11 24.12 -10.78 -4.82
N SER A 12 24.89 -10.48 -3.77
CA SER A 12 24.69 -11.08 -2.43
C SER A 12 23.39 -10.58 -1.79
N PHE A 13 23.06 -9.30 -1.94
CA PHE A 13 21.82 -8.72 -1.45
C PHE A 13 20.59 -9.34 -2.12
N ALA A 14 20.62 -9.46 -3.45
CA ALA A 14 19.52 -10.10 -4.21
C ALA A 14 19.31 -11.57 -3.79
N ARG A 15 20.40 -12.32 -3.57
CA ARG A 15 20.33 -13.68 -3.05
C ARG A 15 19.70 -13.73 -1.66
N ASP A 16 20.07 -12.81 -0.78
CA ASP A 16 19.51 -12.73 0.58
C ASP A 16 18.03 -12.37 0.56
N MET A 17 17.57 -11.50 -0.35
CA MET A 17 16.13 -11.23 -0.58
C MET A 17 15.39 -12.48 -1.06
N LYS A 18 15.95 -13.20 -2.06
CA LYS A 18 15.37 -14.45 -2.58
C LYS A 18 15.23 -15.53 -1.49
N ASN A 19 16.16 -15.55 -0.54
CA ASN A 19 16.16 -16.49 0.59
C ASN A 19 15.28 -16.04 1.77
N GLY A 20 14.48 -14.99 1.61
CA GLY A 20 13.53 -14.53 2.63
C GLY A 20 14.17 -13.80 3.82
N LYS A 21 15.45 -13.40 3.73
CA LYS A 21 16.10 -12.64 4.82
C LYS A 21 15.66 -11.19 4.90
N TYR A 22 14.94 -10.69 3.89
CA TYR A 22 14.42 -9.34 3.82
C TYR A 22 12.93 -9.37 3.58
N ASN A 23 12.19 -8.59 4.35
CA ASN A 23 10.78 -8.30 4.13
C ASN A 23 10.65 -6.84 3.66
N MET A 24 10.04 -6.64 2.50
CA MET A 24 9.82 -5.30 1.92
C MET A 24 8.59 -4.62 2.52
N PHE A 25 7.81 -5.32 3.32
CA PHE A 25 6.70 -4.76 4.05
C PHE A 25 7.16 -4.29 5.42
N HIS A 26 7.12 -2.97 5.62
CA HIS A 26 7.21 -2.34 6.93
C HIS A 26 6.09 -1.31 7.03
N LYS A 27 5.38 -1.26 8.17
CA LYS A 27 4.19 -0.41 8.37
C LYS A 27 4.42 1.09 8.06
N LEU A 28 5.64 1.57 8.16
CA LEU A 28 5.99 2.97 7.87
C LEU A 28 6.36 3.23 6.41
N GLN A 29 6.40 2.20 5.56
CA GLN A 29 6.84 2.32 4.17
C GLN A 29 5.70 2.49 3.16
N ARG A 30 6.04 3.09 2.02
CA ARG A 30 5.18 3.12 0.83
C ARG A 30 5.17 1.74 0.17
N LYS A 31 4.06 1.40 -0.51
CA LYS A 31 3.99 0.19 -1.33
C LYS A 31 5.13 0.15 -2.37
N GLU A 32 5.52 -1.06 -2.74
CA GLU A 32 6.42 -1.30 -3.88
C GLU A 32 5.89 -0.68 -5.17
N GLY A 33 6.76 -0.49 -6.16
CA GLY A 33 6.37 -0.07 -7.51
C GLY A 33 5.95 1.41 -7.65
N GLN A 34 6.41 2.29 -6.73
CA GLN A 34 6.18 3.74 -6.87
C GLN A 34 7.05 4.37 -7.96
N TRP A 35 8.23 3.81 -8.22
CA TRP A 35 9.14 4.31 -9.24
C TRP A 35 8.70 3.93 -10.65
N LYS A 36 8.78 4.89 -11.55
CA LYS A 36 8.60 4.65 -12.99
C LYS A 36 9.87 4.06 -13.58
N ASN A 37 9.76 3.48 -14.77
CA ASN A 37 10.88 2.84 -15.46
C ASN A 37 12.14 3.69 -15.55
N TYR A 38 12.03 5.00 -15.77
CA TYR A 38 13.19 5.88 -15.86
C TYR A 38 13.92 6.03 -14.52
N GLU A 39 13.19 6.17 -13.41
CA GLU A 39 13.76 6.27 -12.05
C GLU A 39 14.45 4.95 -11.64
N GLN A 40 13.82 3.81 -11.96
CA GLN A 40 14.43 2.49 -11.78
C GLN A 40 15.72 2.36 -12.60
N SER A 41 15.69 2.82 -13.85
CA SER A 41 16.86 2.77 -14.74
C SER A 41 17.98 3.67 -14.27
N LEU A 42 17.68 4.83 -13.70
CA LEU A 42 18.70 5.73 -13.13
C LEU A 42 19.42 5.10 -11.92
N LEU A 43 18.76 4.26 -11.12
CA LEU A 43 19.43 3.53 -10.05
C LEU A 43 20.49 2.58 -10.63
N ILE A 44 20.13 1.81 -11.65
CA ILE A 44 21.06 0.88 -12.29
C ILE A 44 22.21 1.64 -13.00
N ASP A 45 21.89 2.73 -13.68
CA ASP A 45 22.89 3.61 -14.31
C ASP A 45 23.86 4.20 -13.28
N SER A 46 23.35 4.57 -12.08
CA SER A 46 24.19 5.07 -10.98
C SER A 46 25.20 4.02 -10.50
N MET A 47 24.77 2.76 -10.40
CA MET A 47 25.68 1.67 -10.03
C MET A 47 26.76 1.46 -11.09
N LEU A 48 26.40 1.49 -12.37
CA LEU A 48 27.36 1.33 -13.49
C LEU A 48 28.38 2.48 -13.54
N ARG A 49 27.96 3.70 -13.20
CA ARG A 49 28.84 4.89 -13.14
C ARG A 49 29.54 5.05 -11.79
N ASN A 50 29.34 4.10 -10.89
CA ASN A 50 29.90 4.14 -9.53
C ASN A 50 29.48 5.38 -8.74
N TYR A 51 28.25 5.91 -9.01
CA TYR A 51 27.68 6.98 -8.19
C TYR A 51 27.20 6.38 -6.86
N PRO A 52 27.30 7.14 -5.75
CA PRO A 52 26.85 6.67 -4.46
C PRO A 52 25.33 6.47 -4.48
N VAL A 53 24.89 5.31 -4.00
CA VAL A 53 23.48 4.97 -3.78
C VAL A 53 23.20 5.05 -2.30
N ASP A 54 22.07 5.69 -1.93
CA ASP A 54 21.66 5.80 -0.53
C ASP A 54 21.53 4.42 0.14
N PRO A 55 21.97 4.28 1.40
CA PRO A 55 21.90 3.03 2.15
C PRO A 55 20.49 2.50 2.27
N ILE A 56 20.35 1.16 2.28
CA ILE A 56 19.11 0.48 2.67
C ILE A 56 19.05 0.45 4.20
N ARG A 57 17.87 0.72 4.78
CA ARG A 57 17.66 0.70 6.23
C ARG A 57 16.58 -0.30 6.58
N SER A 58 16.89 -1.19 7.51
CA SER A 58 16.00 -2.26 7.94
C SER A 58 16.06 -2.48 9.45
N GLU A 59 14.95 -2.91 10.01
CA GLU A 59 14.84 -3.44 11.36
C GLU A 59 15.00 -4.95 11.33
N GLU A 60 15.97 -5.51 12.06
CA GLU A 60 16.08 -6.96 12.27
C GLU A 60 15.28 -7.32 13.52
N LYS A 61 14.23 -8.12 13.35
CA LYS A 61 13.38 -8.59 14.43
C LYS A 61 13.89 -9.91 15.00
N GLU A 62 13.21 -10.44 16.03
CA GLU A 62 13.55 -11.70 16.70
C GLU A 62 13.59 -12.90 15.74
N ASP A 63 12.78 -12.90 14.69
CA ASP A 63 12.74 -13.90 13.61
C ASP A 63 13.98 -13.88 12.69
N LYS A 64 14.92 -12.93 12.93
CA LYS A 64 16.10 -12.69 12.10
C LYS A 64 15.79 -12.23 10.67
N ILE A 65 14.56 -11.82 10.42
CA ILE A 65 14.16 -11.18 9.17
C ILE A 65 14.38 -9.66 9.29
N ARG A 66 14.84 -9.05 8.22
CA ARG A 66 15.11 -7.63 8.12
C ARG A 66 13.96 -6.93 7.41
N TYR A 67 13.18 -6.19 8.16
CA TYR A 67 12.05 -5.42 7.66
C TYR A 67 12.53 -4.07 7.16
N VAL A 68 12.53 -3.89 5.83
CA VAL A 68 13.05 -2.67 5.20
C VAL A 68 12.10 -1.50 5.44
N PHE A 69 12.54 -0.47 6.16
CA PHE A 69 11.75 0.75 6.38
C PHE A 69 12.23 1.96 5.56
N ASP A 70 13.43 1.89 4.93
CA ASP A 70 13.85 2.84 3.89
C ASP A 70 14.66 2.11 2.82
N GLY A 71 14.39 2.43 1.56
CA GLY A 71 15.02 1.84 0.38
C GLY A 71 14.24 0.70 -0.26
N VAL A 72 12.94 0.51 0.03
CA VAL A 72 12.09 -0.50 -0.61
C VAL A 72 12.13 -0.35 -2.13
N GLN A 73 12.01 0.86 -2.69
CA GLN A 73 12.05 1.08 -4.14
C GLN A 73 13.40 0.68 -4.74
N ARG A 74 14.51 0.96 -4.04
CA ARG A 74 15.87 0.55 -4.45
C ARG A 74 16.00 -0.97 -4.43
N SER A 75 15.56 -1.60 -3.34
CA SER A 75 15.62 -3.05 -3.16
C SER A 75 14.83 -3.81 -4.22
N THR A 76 13.59 -3.39 -4.44
CA THR A 76 12.70 -4.03 -5.42
C THR A 76 13.16 -3.78 -6.85
N THR A 77 13.68 -2.60 -7.17
CA THR A 77 14.29 -2.32 -8.49
C THR A 77 15.47 -3.24 -8.76
N ILE A 78 16.36 -3.46 -7.79
CA ILE A 78 17.48 -4.38 -7.93
C ILE A 78 16.98 -5.79 -8.17
N ARG A 79 16.06 -6.28 -7.34
CA ARG A 79 15.46 -7.62 -7.49
C ARG A 79 14.88 -7.80 -8.88
N ASP A 80 14.01 -6.87 -9.27
CA ASP A 80 13.25 -6.95 -10.50
C ASP A 80 14.16 -6.85 -11.74
N PHE A 81 15.21 -6.02 -11.69
CA PHE A 81 16.14 -5.92 -12.80
C PHE A 81 16.99 -7.19 -12.96
N LEU A 82 17.56 -7.72 -11.89
CA LEU A 82 18.38 -8.93 -11.92
C LEU A 82 17.60 -10.19 -12.34
N THR A 83 16.25 -10.14 -12.26
CA THR A 83 15.34 -11.20 -12.70
C THR A 83 14.66 -10.90 -14.03
N ASP A 84 15.18 -9.96 -14.81
CA ASP A 84 14.62 -9.54 -16.10
C ASP A 84 13.19 -8.97 -16.04
N GLY A 85 12.78 -8.46 -14.89
CA GLY A 85 11.44 -7.91 -14.65
C GLY A 85 11.13 -6.64 -15.46
N PHE A 86 12.16 -5.89 -15.85
CA PHE A 86 11.97 -4.73 -16.73
C PHE A 86 13.19 -4.49 -17.65
N LYS A 87 13.00 -3.63 -18.66
CA LYS A 87 14.06 -3.14 -19.54
C LYS A 87 14.50 -1.76 -19.07
N LEU A 88 15.80 -1.47 -19.17
CA LEU A 88 16.33 -0.12 -18.96
C LEU A 88 15.70 0.87 -19.94
N SER A 89 15.51 2.10 -19.46
CA SER A 89 14.93 3.18 -20.27
C SER A 89 15.76 3.47 -21.53
N GLN A 90 15.06 3.72 -22.64
CA GLN A 90 15.69 4.17 -23.89
C GLN A 90 16.38 5.53 -23.77
N LYS A 91 16.14 6.29 -22.68
CA LYS A 91 16.74 7.60 -22.41
C LYS A 91 18.12 7.52 -21.79
N LEU A 92 18.58 6.34 -21.39
CA LEU A 92 19.91 6.17 -20.81
C LEU A 92 20.98 6.37 -21.90
N LYS A 93 22.08 6.99 -21.49
CA LYS A 93 23.27 7.11 -22.32
C LYS A 93 24.13 5.84 -22.17
N PRO A 94 24.95 5.53 -23.17
CA PRO A 94 25.96 4.47 -23.04
C PRO A 94 26.85 4.70 -21.82
N VAL A 95 27.38 3.62 -21.27
CA VAL A 95 28.34 3.63 -20.16
C VAL A 95 29.70 3.21 -20.65
N GLU A 96 30.73 3.81 -20.10
CA GLU A 96 32.12 3.41 -20.36
C GLU A 96 32.63 2.59 -19.17
N ILE A 97 33.16 1.40 -19.45
CA ILE A 97 33.77 0.50 -18.46
C ILE A 97 35.12 0.10 -19.04
N GLU A 98 36.21 0.37 -18.34
CA GLU A 98 37.57 0.04 -18.74
C GLU A 98 37.93 0.45 -20.17
N GLY A 99 37.49 1.68 -20.56
CA GLY A 99 37.76 2.24 -21.88
C GLY A 99 36.87 1.72 -23.01
N THR A 100 35.96 0.79 -22.71
CA THR A 100 34.99 0.28 -23.69
C THR A 100 33.60 0.85 -23.45
N VAL A 101 32.94 1.30 -24.51
CA VAL A 101 31.60 1.89 -24.47
C VAL A 101 30.53 0.83 -24.70
N TYR A 102 29.58 0.71 -23.75
CA TYR A 102 28.48 -0.26 -23.79
C TYR A 102 27.14 0.46 -23.92
N ASN A 103 26.32 0.05 -24.88
CA ASN A 103 24.94 0.52 -24.97
C ASN A 103 24.07 -0.34 -24.06
N ILE A 104 23.45 0.31 -23.06
CA ILE A 104 22.59 -0.33 -22.05
C ILE A 104 21.09 0.01 -22.25
N ALA A 105 20.78 1.00 -23.08
CA ALA A 105 19.39 1.46 -23.28
C ALA A 105 18.49 0.35 -23.85
N GLY A 106 17.31 0.17 -23.26
CA GLY A 106 16.31 -0.82 -23.70
C GLY A 106 16.65 -2.26 -23.43
N LYS A 107 17.77 -2.57 -22.78
CA LYS A 107 18.20 -3.94 -22.47
C LYS A 107 17.64 -4.40 -21.11
N LYS A 108 17.36 -5.68 -20.98
CA LYS A 108 17.18 -6.40 -19.72
C LYS A 108 18.54 -6.80 -19.16
N PHE A 109 18.60 -7.24 -17.91
CA PHE A 109 19.84 -7.66 -17.28
C PHE A 109 20.54 -8.78 -18.07
N SER A 110 19.83 -9.85 -18.46
CA SER A 110 20.36 -10.95 -19.24
C SER A 110 20.83 -10.56 -20.65
N GLN A 111 20.44 -9.40 -21.15
CA GLN A 111 20.81 -8.89 -22.48
C GLN A 111 22.03 -7.95 -22.44
N LEU A 112 22.53 -7.62 -21.24
CA LEU A 112 23.74 -6.84 -21.07
C LEU A 112 24.98 -7.71 -21.33
N ASP A 113 26.05 -7.06 -21.74
CA ASP A 113 27.34 -7.68 -21.83
C ASP A 113 27.83 -8.17 -20.45
N GLU A 114 28.56 -9.27 -20.37
CA GLU A 114 28.98 -9.89 -19.11
C GLU A 114 29.73 -8.91 -18.19
N VAL A 115 30.63 -8.10 -18.74
CA VAL A 115 31.32 -7.02 -17.99
C VAL A 115 30.37 -6.04 -17.33
N VAL A 116 29.27 -5.69 -18.02
CA VAL A 116 28.27 -4.78 -17.50
C VAL A 116 27.45 -5.47 -16.40
N GLN A 117 27.10 -6.75 -16.59
CA GLN A 117 26.41 -7.54 -15.56
C GLN A 117 27.26 -7.69 -14.30
N ASP A 118 28.55 -7.99 -14.45
CA ASP A 118 29.48 -8.13 -13.33
C ASP A 118 29.64 -6.80 -12.59
N LYS A 119 29.74 -5.67 -13.30
CA LYS A 119 29.80 -4.34 -12.69
C LYS A 119 28.59 -4.03 -11.81
N ILE A 120 27.40 -4.46 -12.22
CA ILE A 120 26.18 -4.32 -11.41
C ILE A 120 26.20 -5.29 -10.22
N ASN A 121 26.55 -6.55 -10.48
CA ASN A 121 26.59 -7.61 -9.47
C ASN A 121 27.55 -7.29 -8.32
N ASP A 122 28.70 -6.73 -8.64
CA ASP A 122 29.78 -6.43 -7.70
C ASP A 122 29.66 -5.07 -7.04
N TYR A 123 28.69 -4.24 -7.48
CA TYR A 123 28.46 -2.94 -6.84
C TYR A 123 28.16 -3.13 -5.35
N GLU A 124 28.92 -2.45 -4.50
CA GLU A 124 28.79 -2.53 -3.05
C GLU A 124 27.69 -1.58 -2.53
N MET A 125 26.74 -2.15 -1.83
CA MET A 125 25.66 -1.42 -1.17
C MET A 125 25.88 -1.35 0.34
N ILE A 126 25.64 -0.18 0.88
CA ILE A 126 25.64 0.03 2.33
C ILE A 126 24.23 -0.25 2.87
N GLN A 127 24.18 -0.95 3.99
CA GLN A 127 22.99 -1.21 4.73
C GLN A 127 23.18 -0.79 6.20
N TYR A 128 22.15 -0.19 6.76
CA TYR A 128 22.02 0.03 8.18
C TYR A 128 20.95 -0.91 8.74
N ILE A 129 21.36 -1.82 9.59
CA ILE A 129 20.50 -2.83 10.21
C ILE A 129 20.34 -2.41 11.66
N PHE A 130 19.11 -2.16 12.06
CA PHE A 130 18.75 -1.71 13.40
C PHE A 130 18.14 -2.89 14.16
N SER A 131 18.46 -3.00 15.46
CA SER A 131 17.88 -3.97 16.38
C SER A 131 17.48 -3.29 17.68
N ASP A 132 16.63 -3.94 18.46
CA ASP A 132 16.10 -3.42 19.71
C ASP A 132 15.53 -2.00 19.59
N CYS A 133 14.78 -1.78 18.48
CA CYS A 133 14.15 -0.51 18.17
C CYS A 133 12.70 -0.50 18.64
N THR A 134 12.28 0.61 19.20
CA THR A 134 10.87 0.91 19.33
C THR A 134 10.35 1.52 18.02
N ASP A 135 9.04 1.45 17.80
CA ASP A 135 8.39 2.16 16.70
C ASP A 135 8.67 3.67 16.69
N GLU A 136 8.81 4.26 17.89
CA GLU A 136 9.17 5.66 18.08
C GLU A 136 10.58 5.96 17.55
N ASP A 137 11.55 5.09 17.82
CA ASP A 137 12.91 5.22 17.30
C ASP A 137 12.94 5.24 15.78
N ILE A 138 12.21 4.30 15.14
CA ILE A 138 12.14 4.21 13.68
C ILE A 138 11.45 5.43 13.09
N ARG A 139 10.36 5.92 13.71
CA ARG A 139 9.65 7.14 13.27
C ARG A 139 10.56 8.36 13.36
N GLU A 140 11.28 8.52 14.45
CA GLU A 140 12.17 9.67 14.64
C GLU A 140 13.34 9.63 13.64
N MET A 141 13.93 8.46 13.38
CA MET A 141 14.92 8.31 12.33
C MET A 141 14.36 8.69 10.97
N PHE A 142 13.14 8.21 10.65
CA PHE A 142 12.49 8.51 9.38
C PHE A 142 12.21 10.02 9.23
N ARG A 143 11.76 10.67 10.31
CA ARG A 143 11.52 12.11 10.36
C ARG A 143 12.81 12.90 10.11
N ARG A 144 13.92 12.53 10.74
CA ARG A 144 15.21 13.21 10.60
C ARG A 144 15.80 13.08 9.20
N GLN A 145 15.67 11.90 8.59
CA GLN A 145 16.26 11.62 7.28
C GLN A 145 15.48 12.25 6.12
N ASN A 146 14.16 12.35 6.23
CA ASN A 146 13.35 12.97 5.18
C ASN A 146 13.35 14.51 5.18
N GLY A 147 14.30 15.13 5.90
CA GLY A 147 14.55 16.57 5.85
C GLY A 147 13.36 17.45 6.24
N GLY A 148 12.51 16.96 7.13
CA GLY A 148 11.35 17.72 7.61
C GLY A 148 10.15 17.76 6.68
N LYS A 149 10.11 16.98 5.58
CA LYS A 149 8.85 16.76 4.85
C LYS A 149 7.89 16.03 5.78
N PRO A 150 6.75 16.64 6.14
CA PRO A 150 5.80 16.00 7.03
C PRO A 150 5.32 14.69 6.39
N LEU A 151 5.24 13.63 7.21
CA LEU A 151 4.58 12.40 6.81
C LEU A 151 3.17 12.74 6.30
N SER A 152 2.73 12.10 5.20
CA SER A 152 1.35 12.19 4.77
C SER A 152 0.43 11.66 5.89
N ASN A 153 -0.83 12.09 5.91
CA ASN A 153 -1.78 11.58 6.92
C ASN A 153 -1.88 10.06 6.93
N THR A 154 -1.81 9.42 5.77
CA THR A 154 -1.78 7.96 5.63
C THR A 154 -0.53 7.33 6.25
N GLN A 155 0.64 7.96 6.09
CA GLN A 155 1.89 7.50 6.71
C GLN A 155 1.89 7.68 8.23
N LYS A 156 1.31 8.78 8.72
CA LYS A 156 1.12 9.00 10.17
C LYS A 156 0.21 7.93 10.76
N ARG A 157 -0.91 7.59 10.10
CA ARG A 157 -1.84 6.56 10.57
C ARG A 157 -1.19 5.18 10.65
N LYS A 158 -0.44 4.78 9.63
CA LYS A 158 0.33 3.52 9.69
C LYS A 158 1.22 3.42 10.92
N SER A 159 1.65 4.55 11.46
CA SER A 159 2.47 4.60 12.66
C SER A 159 1.67 4.51 13.97
N LEU A 160 0.35 4.69 13.92
CA LEU A 160 -0.54 4.50 15.08
C LEU A 160 -1.07 3.06 15.15
N GLU A 161 -1.00 2.31 14.06
CA GLU A 161 -1.46 0.92 13.98
C GLU A 161 -0.50 -0.02 14.72
N SER A 162 -1.06 -0.96 15.48
CA SER A 162 -0.32 -2.14 15.92
C SER A 162 0.13 -2.97 14.72
N ASP A 163 1.10 -3.87 14.91
CA ASP A 163 1.53 -4.78 13.83
C ASP A 163 0.37 -5.64 13.31
N GLU A 164 -0.50 -6.08 14.22
CA GLU A 164 -1.70 -6.86 13.89
C GLU A 164 -2.69 -6.07 13.04
N VAL A 165 -3.09 -4.87 13.49
CA VAL A 165 -4.03 -4.00 12.76
C VAL A 165 -3.46 -3.59 11.40
N SER A 166 -2.17 -3.30 11.33
CA SER A 166 -1.49 -2.97 10.09
C SER A 166 -1.51 -4.15 9.10
N ALA A 167 -1.27 -5.38 9.59
CA ALA A 167 -1.34 -6.59 8.77
C ALA A 167 -2.75 -6.85 8.25
N ILE A 168 -3.78 -6.71 9.09
CA ILE A 168 -5.19 -6.84 8.72
C ILE A 168 -5.55 -5.84 7.61
N ILE A 169 -5.28 -4.56 7.83
CA ILE A 169 -5.60 -3.50 6.85
C ILE A 169 -4.88 -3.76 5.52
N PHE A 170 -3.61 -4.16 5.58
CA PHE A 170 -2.84 -4.47 4.38
C PHE A 170 -3.43 -5.66 3.62
N ASP A 171 -3.75 -6.74 4.30
CA ASP A 171 -4.29 -7.96 3.70
C ASP A 171 -5.66 -7.69 3.03
N VAL A 172 -6.58 -7.05 3.75
CA VAL A 172 -7.89 -6.67 3.22
C VAL A 172 -7.77 -5.70 2.04
N ALA A 173 -6.90 -4.69 2.12
CA ALA A 173 -6.70 -3.68 1.08
C ALA A 173 -6.00 -4.22 -0.19
N ASN A 174 -5.37 -5.38 -0.14
CA ASN A 174 -4.79 -6.06 -1.29
C ASN A 174 -5.76 -7.02 -2.00
N HIS A 175 -7.01 -7.11 -1.53
CA HIS A 175 -7.99 -7.95 -2.20
C HIS A 175 -8.21 -7.53 -3.66
N PRO A 176 -8.31 -8.47 -4.63
CA PRO A 176 -8.44 -8.18 -6.08
C PRO A 176 -9.59 -7.24 -6.43
N PHE A 177 -10.67 -7.26 -5.68
CA PHE A 177 -11.82 -6.37 -5.86
C PHE A 177 -11.42 -4.88 -5.95
N PHE A 178 -10.42 -4.44 -5.18
CA PHE A 178 -10.00 -3.03 -5.22
C PHE A 178 -9.44 -2.60 -6.58
N ALA A 179 -8.91 -3.52 -7.37
CA ALA A 179 -8.47 -3.22 -8.75
C ALA A 179 -9.65 -2.94 -9.70
N LYS A 180 -10.86 -3.44 -9.36
CA LYS A 180 -12.09 -3.19 -10.14
C LYS A 180 -12.74 -1.84 -9.81
N VAL A 181 -12.42 -1.24 -8.66
CA VAL A 181 -13.07 0.00 -8.19
C VAL A 181 -12.13 1.19 -8.06
N LEU A 182 -10.82 0.97 -8.04
CA LEU A 182 -9.80 2.01 -7.91
C LEU A 182 -8.92 2.07 -9.17
N SER A 183 -8.45 3.28 -9.48
CA SER A 183 -7.44 3.46 -10.53
C SER A 183 -6.06 2.99 -10.06
N PRO A 184 -5.12 2.64 -10.96
CA PRO A 184 -3.76 2.29 -10.61
C PRO A 184 -3.05 3.37 -9.76
N THR A 185 -3.36 4.65 -10.01
CA THR A 185 -2.82 5.77 -9.21
C THR A 185 -3.35 5.78 -7.78
N GLN A 186 -4.64 5.46 -7.58
CA GLN A 186 -5.24 5.38 -6.26
C GLN A 186 -4.70 4.18 -5.47
N LEU A 187 -4.54 3.02 -6.12
CA LEU A 187 -3.92 1.84 -5.51
C LEU A 187 -2.48 2.12 -5.06
N LYS A 188 -1.68 2.79 -5.89
CA LYS A 188 -0.31 3.19 -5.54
C LYS A 188 -0.25 4.20 -4.38
N LYS A 189 -1.30 5.00 -4.17
CA LYS A 189 -1.39 5.99 -3.10
C LYS A 189 -2.03 5.44 -1.81
N ASP A 190 -2.16 4.13 -1.67
CA ASP A 190 -2.74 3.45 -0.50
C ASP A 190 -4.21 3.86 -0.20
N VAL A 191 -4.96 4.30 -1.21
CA VAL A 191 -6.38 4.68 -1.04
C VAL A 191 -7.22 3.51 -0.54
N ALA A 192 -6.90 2.27 -0.96
CA ALA A 192 -7.58 1.07 -0.47
C ALA A 192 -7.44 0.91 1.06
N ASN A 193 -6.26 1.20 1.62
CA ASN A 193 -6.04 1.13 3.06
C ASN A 193 -6.95 2.11 3.83
N ASP A 194 -7.10 3.35 3.31
CA ASP A 194 -8.00 4.32 3.93
C ASP A 194 -9.47 3.90 3.81
N ILE A 195 -9.87 3.29 2.69
CA ILE A 195 -11.23 2.75 2.52
C ILE A 195 -11.48 1.61 3.51
N VAL A 196 -10.52 0.70 3.71
CA VAL A 196 -10.64 -0.39 4.69
C VAL A 196 -10.79 0.17 6.11
N ARG A 197 -9.96 1.14 6.52
CA ARG A 197 -10.10 1.80 7.83
C ARG A 197 -11.49 2.40 8.01
N GLN A 198 -11.95 3.15 7.02
CA GLN A 198 -13.27 3.78 7.04
C GLN A 198 -14.41 2.75 7.07
N THR A 199 -14.25 1.61 6.40
CA THR A 199 -15.23 0.51 6.47
C THR A 199 -15.25 -0.11 7.87
N LEU A 200 -14.09 -0.36 8.46
CA LEU A 200 -13.97 -0.88 9.83
C LEU A 200 -14.56 0.10 10.86
N MET A 201 -14.38 1.42 10.66
CA MET A 201 -15.04 2.44 11.47
C MET A 201 -16.56 2.28 11.44
N LEU A 202 -17.15 2.12 10.25
CA LEU A 202 -18.60 1.94 10.11
C LEU A 202 -19.09 0.62 10.72
N ILE A 203 -18.33 -0.47 10.59
CA ILE A 203 -18.65 -1.78 11.17
C ILE A 203 -18.68 -1.69 12.71
N ASN A 204 -17.78 -0.90 13.29
CA ASN A 204 -17.66 -0.74 14.74
C ASN A 204 -18.47 0.44 15.30
N THR A 205 -19.31 1.10 14.48
CA THR A 205 -20.22 2.16 14.94
C THR A 205 -21.35 1.54 15.75
N THR A 206 -21.48 1.98 17.00
CA THR A 206 -22.53 1.59 17.96
C THR A 206 -23.17 2.84 18.56
N ASP A 207 -24.16 2.66 19.44
CA ASP A 207 -24.77 3.77 20.19
C ASP A 207 -23.77 4.46 21.12
N ASP A 208 -22.78 3.72 21.62
CA ASP A 208 -21.72 4.23 22.50
C ASP A 208 -20.52 4.80 21.76
N ASN A 209 -20.29 4.34 20.51
CA ASN A 209 -19.16 4.75 19.68
C ASN A 209 -19.62 5.17 18.28
N ASP A 210 -19.61 6.48 18.01
CA ASP A 210 -19.95 7.04 16.69
C ASP A 210 -18.69 7.25 15.84
N PHE A 211 -18.39 6.29 14.97
CA PHE A 211 -17.25 6.34 14.02
C PHE A 211 -17.67 6.81 12.63
N THR A 212 -18.62 7.72 12.51
CA THR A 212 -19.15 8.23 11.25
C THR A 212 -18.59 9.59 10.83
N SER A 213 -17.39 9.96 11.30
CA SER A 213 -16.62 11.09 10.79
C SER A 213 -15.26 10.57 10.27
N PHE A 214 -14.93 10.93 9.01
CA PHE A 214 -13.68 10.49 8.37
C PHE A 214 -12.61 11.59 8.33
N ARG A 215 -12.67 12.55 9.23
CA ARG A 215 -11.60 13.51 9.44
C ARG A 215 -10.34 12.80 9.95
N ALA A 216 -9.20 13.35 9.63
CA ALA A 216 -7.92 12.71 10.00
C ALA A 216 -7.86 12.34 11.49
N LYS A 217 -8.22 13.30 12.37
CA LYS A 217 -8.23 13.08 13.83
C LYS A 217 -9.15 11.93 14.26
N ASP A 218 -10.32 11.83 13.64
CA ASP A 218 -11.33 10.84 14.04
C ASP A 218 -10.91 9.43 13.57
N ILE A 219 -10.28 9.34 12.38
CA ILE A 219 -9.68 8.07 11.91
C ILE A 219 -8.50 7.69 12.80
N ASP A 220 -7.66 8.64 13.21
CA ASP A 220 -6.51 8.39 14.07
C ASP A 220 -6.98 7.86 15.44
N SER A 221 -7.99 8.48 16.05
CA SER A 221 -8.60 8.00 17.30
C SER A 221 -9.25 6.62 17.16
N PHE A 222 -9.90 6.34 16.03
CA PHE A 222 -10.42 4.99 15.75
C PHE A 222 -9.31 3.94 15.69
N VAL A 223 -8.20 4.24 15.00
CA VAL A 223 -7.07 3.30 14.89
C VAL A 223 -6.48 2.98 16.26
N GLU A 224 -6.28 4.00 17.11
CA GLU A 224 -5.81 3.79 18.48
C GLU A 224 -6.76 2.88 19.28
N TRP A 225 -8.06 3.12 19.20
CA TRP A 225 -9.08 2.28 19.83
C TRP A 225 -9.10 0.86 19.24
N TYR A 226 -9.00 0.72 17.91
CA TYR A 226 -9.12 -0.56 17.20
C TYR A 226 -7.92 -1.48 17.46
N ASN A 227 -6.76 -0.95 17.84
CA ASN A 227 -5.60 -1.76 18.24
C ASN A 227 -5.92 -2.74 19.39
N GLU A 228 -6.92 -2.43 20.22
CA GLU A 228 -7.33 -3.23 21.38
C GLU A 228 -8.70 -3.90 21.18
N HIS A 229 -9.38 -3.64 20.05
CA HIS A 229 -10.76 -4.07 19.82
C HIS A 229 -10.95 -4.78 18.47
N VAL A 230 -9.94 -5.50 18.00
CA VAL A 230 -10.04 -6.30 16.77
C VAL A 230 -11.01 -7.47 17.00
N ASP A 231 -12.02 -7.58 16.12
CA ASP A 231 -12.87 -8.79 16.04
C ASP A 231 -12.53 -9.55 14.75
N GLU A 232 -11.88 -10.72 14.90
CA GLU A 232 -11.52 -11.59 13.77
C GLU A 232 -12.74 -12.04 12.96
N LYS A 233 -13.92 -12.19 13.57
CA LYS A 233 -15.14 -12.58 12.87
C LYS A 233 -15.57 -11.51 11.88
N ASP A 234 -15.49 -10.24 12.28
CA ASP A 234 -15.82 -9.12 11.39
C ASP A 234 -14.86 -9.06 10.21
N ILE A 235 -13.58 -9.38 10.41
CA ILE A 235 -12.60 -9.44 9.33
C ILE A 235 -12.89 -10.58 8.35
N ILE A 236 -13.24 -11.76 8.85
CA ILE A 236 -13.62 -12.92 8.03
C ILE A 236 -14.86 -12.58 7.18
N ILE A 237 -15.89 -11.98 7.79
CA ILE A 237 -17.11 -11.57 7.09
C ILE A 237 -16.81 -10.51 6.03
N LEU A 238 -15.98 -9.52 6.34
CA LEU A 238 -15.58 -8.48 5.38
C LEU A 238 -14.80 -9.07 4.19
N LYS A 239 -13.89 -10.00 4.43
CA LYS A 239 -13.18 -10.72 3.36
C LYS A 239 -14.13 -11.55 2.51
N SER A 240 -15.10 -12.22 3.11
CA SER A 240 -16.14 -12.97 2.39
C SER A 240 -16.98 -12.04 1.51
N ALA A 241 -17.36 -10.86 2.03
CA ALA A 241 -18.09 -9.87 1.25
C ALA A 241 -17.26 -9.35 0.06
N LEU A 242 -15.96 -9.11 0.25
CA LEU A 242 -15.06 -8.73 -0.85
C LEU A 242 -14.91 -9.84 -1.89
N ALA A 243 -14.84 -11.11 -1.49
CA ALA A 243 -14.77 -12.24 -2.40
C ALA A 243 -16.05 -12.37 -3.25
N PHE A 244 -17.23 -12.22 -2.64
CA PHE A 244 -18.51 -12.20 -3.39
C PHE A 244 -18.58 -11.01 -4.35
N LEU A 245 -18.16 -9.82 -3.93
CA LEU A 245 -18.11 -8.65 -4.82
C LEU A 245 -17.15 -8.88 -6.00
N ASP A 246 -16.00 -9.49 -5.73
CA ASP A 246 -15.03 -9.77 -6.79
C ASP A 246 -15.56 -10.81 -7.78
N GLU A 247 -16.25 -11.82 -7.32
CA GLU A 247 -16.90 -12.83 -8.17
C GLU A 247 -18.01 -12.22 -9.03
N LYS A 248 -18.89 -11.40 -8.42
CA LYS A 248 -20.10 -10.88 -9.08
C LYS A 248 -19.86 -9.72 -10.03
N PHE A 249 -18.81 -8.92 -9.81
CA PHE A 249 -18.44 -7.82 -10.70
C PHE A 249 -17.24 -8.21 -11.56
N GLU A 250 -17.48 -8.76 -12.75
CA GLU A 250 -16.41 -9.14 -13.69
C GLU A 250 -15.66 -7.91 -14.22
N GLU A 251 -16.39 -6.82 -14.48
CA GLU A 251 -15.87 -5.59 -15.05
C GLU A 251 -15.64 -4.50 -14.00
N LYS A 252 -14.98 -3.43 -14.43
CA LYS A 252 -14.70 -2.27 -13.59
C LYS A 252 -15.99 -1.59 -13.14
N LEU A 253 -16.20 -1.51 -11.84
CA LEU A 253 -17.32 -0.81 -11.23
C LEU A 253 -17.01 0.70 -11.09
N ASN A 254 -17.80 1.53 -11.76
CA ASN A 254 -17.59 2.99 -11.76
C ASN A 254 -18.21 3.65 -10.52
N LEU A 255 -17.67 3.32 -9.34
CA LEU A 255 -18.12 3.86 -8.06
C LEU A 255 -17.10 4.87 -7.51
N LYS A 256 -17.58 6.01 -6.98
CA LYS A 256 -16.72 7.00 -6.34
C LYS A 256 -16.08 6.42 -5.07
N SER A 257 -14.80 6.68 -4.87
CA SER A 257 -14.05 6.20 -3.70
C SER A 257 -14.69 6.64 -2.36
N THR A 258 -15.38 7.78 -2.32
CA THR A 258 -16.13 8.26 -1.16
C THR A 258 -17.35 7.40 -0.80
N SER A 259 -17.86 6.60 -1.75
CA SER A 259 -19.00 5.70 -1.55
C SER A 259 -18.57 4.27 -1.20
N LEU A 260 -17.31 3.92 -1.46
CA LEU A 260 -16.80 2.56 -1.23
C LEU A 260 -16.92 2.10 0.23
N PRO A 261 -16.59 2.89 1.26
CA PRO A 261 -16.74 2.45 2.65
C PRO A 261 -18.18 2.07 3.00
N MET A 262 -19.17 2.83 2.49
CA MET A 262 -20.60 2.58 2.73
C MET A 262 -21.09 1.32 2.01
N MET A 263 -20.67 1.15 0.76
CA MET A 263 -21.00 -0.05 -0.02
C MET A 263 -20.38 -1.30 0.59
N LEU A 264 -19.11 -1.24 1.02
CA LEU A 264 -18.43 -2.35 1.71
C LEU A 264 -19.08 -2.68 3.06
N TYR A 265 -19.50 -1.68 3.83
CA TYR A 265 -20.28 -1.88 5.03
C TYR A 265 -21.62 -2.60 4.74
N ALA A 266 -22.32 -2.18 3.68
CA ALA A 266 -23.58 -2.81 3.28
C ALA A 266 -23.36 -4.26 2.81
N ALA A 267 -22.30 -4.53 2.04
CA ALA A 267 -21.91 -5.87 1.64
C ALA A 267 -21.57 -6.75 2.85
N TYR A 268 -20.78 -6.23 3.79
CA TYR A 268 -20.50 -6.89 5.07
C TYR A 268 -21.79 -7.23 5.83
N THR A 269 -22.73 -6.29 5.93
CA THR A 269 -24.00 -6.48 6.63
C THR A 269 -24.88 -7.53 5.92
N CYS A 270 -24.86 -7.54 4.58
CA CYS A 270 -25.56 -8.55 3.78
C CYS A 270 -25.04 -9.97 4.11
N VAL A 271 -23.72 -10.16 4.11
CA VAL A 271 -23.09 -11.47 4.46
C VAL A 271 -23.35 -11.82 5.92
N LYS A 272 -23.16 -10.88 6.87
CA LYS A 272 -23.34 -11.10 8.30
C LYS A 272 -24.74 -11.59 8.64
N ASN A 273 -25.76 -11.10 7.93
CA ASN A 273 -27.16 -11.41 8.16
C ASN A 273 -27.70 -12.49 7.20
N GLU A 274 -26.83 -13.17 6.46
CA GLU A 274 -27.18 -14.25 5.51
C GLU A 274 -28.25 -13.81 4.49
N LYS A 275 -28.16 -12.57 4.01
CA LYS A 275 -29.08 -11.99 3.02
C LYS A 275 -28.71 -12.38 1.61
N ASP A 276 -29.66 -12.29 0.67
CA ASP A 276 -29.44 -12.58 -0.74
C ASP A 276 -28.45 -11.58 -1.37
N PHE A 277 -27.24 -12.08 -1.65
CA PHE A 277 -26.16 -11.25 -2.20
C PHE A 277 -26.40 -10.87 -3.66
N ASP A 278 -27.15 -11.66 -4.43
CA ASP A 278 -27.50 -11.31 -5.81
C ASP A 278 -28.46 -10.10 -5.84
N THR A 279 -29.41 -10.04 -4.93
CA THR A 279 -30.25 -8.86 -4.74
C THR A 279 -29.42 -7.65 -4.34
N PHE A 280 -28.43 -7.81 -3.45
CA PHE A 280 -27.50 -6.74 -3.10
C PHE A 280 -26.70 -6.23 -4.30
N VAL A 281 -26.18 -7.12 -5.14
CA VAL A 281 -25.45 -6.76 -6.37
C VAL A 281 -26.34 -5.93 -7.32
N ASN A 282 -27.61 -6.30 -7.47
CA ASN A 282 -28.56 -5.54 -8.29
C ASN A 282 -28.79 -4.12 -7.71
N ILE A 283 -28.85 -3.97 -6.39
CA ILE A 283 -28.94 -2.66 -5.72
C ILE A 283 -27.68 -1.82 -6.02
N VAL A 284 -26.49 -2.40 -5.90
CA VAL A 284 -25.22 -1.71 -6.21
C VAL A 284 -25.20 -1.26 -7.66
N GLN A 285 -25.60 -2.13 -8.60
CA GLN A 285 -25.62 -1.80 -10.02
C GLN A 285 -26.62 -0.67 -10.34
N ALA A 286 -27.81 -0.73 -9.76
CA ALA A 286 -28.81 0.32 -9.90
C ALA A 286 -28.31 1.67 -9.32
N PHE A 287 -27.66 1.63 -8.17
CA PHE A 287 -27.05 2.82 -7.55
C PHE A 287 -25.97 3.43 -8.44
N VAL A 288 -25.05 2.62 -8.99
CA VAL A 288 -24.00 3.09 -9.90
C VAL A 288 -24.59 3.74 -11.15
N ASN A 289 -25.60 3.13 -11.74
CA ASN A 289 -26.25 3.63 -12.95
C ASN A 289 -26.99 4.95 -12.74
N SER A 290 -27.56 5.17 -11.54
CA SER A 290 -28.31 6.37 -11.17
C SER A 290 -27.49 7.42 -10.41
N TYR A 291 -26.20 7.19 -10.18
CA TYR A 291 -25.38 8.03 -9.30
C TYR A 291 -25.44 9.54 -9.67
N GLY A 292 -25.36 9.85 -10.96
CA GLY A 292 -25.33 11.23 -11.47
C GLY A 292 -26.62 12.01 -11.17
N ASP A 293 -27.74 11.33 -11.16
CA ASP A 293 -29.08 11.90 -10.98
C ASP A 293 -29.55 11.85 -9.52
N ASN A 294 -28.79 11.16 -8.66
CA ASN A 294 -29.12 10.95 -7.26
C ASN A 294 -28.71 12.13 -6.38
N MET A 295 -29.41 13.26 -6.52
CA MET A 295 -29.11 14.50 -5.81
C MET A 295 -29.18 14.35 -4.29
N ASP A 296 -30.02 13.46 -3.76
CA ASP A 296 -30.12 13.18 -2.33
C ASP A 296 -28.87 12.55 -1.74
N TYR A 297 -28.12 11.83 -2.55
CA TYR A 297 -26.85 11.23 -2.16
C TYR A 297 -25.66 12.13 -2.53
N VAL A 298 -25.63 12.65 -3.76
CA VAL A 298 -24.51 13.42 -4.34
C VAL A 298 -24.20 14.67 -3.50
N LYS A 299 -25.20 15.30 -2.86
CA LYS A 299 -25.00 16.43 -1.95
C LYS A 299 -23.98 16.15 -0.83
N TYR A 300 -23.85 14.88 -0.40
CA TYR A 300 -22.86 14.46 0.60
C TYR A 300 -21.50 14.09 0.01
N CYS A 301 -21.35 14.16 -1.33
CA CYS A 301 -20.15 13.74 -2.06
C CYS A 301 -19.41 14.89 -2.75
N THR A 302 -19.88 16.14 -2.64
CA THR A 302 -19.33 17.30 -3.39
C THR A 302 -18.31 18.10 -2.58
N SER A 303 -18.57 18.37 -1.31
CA SER A 303 -17.67 19.13 -0.44
C SER A 303 -17.72 18.62 0.99
N GLY A 304 -16.65 18.80 1.76
CA GLY A 304 -16.59 18.36 3.16
C GLY A 304 -16.89 16.86 3.34
N THR A 305 -16.50 16.04 2.38
CA THR A 305 -16.88 14.61 2.30
C THR A 305 -16.45 13.76 3.50
N SER A 306 -15.48 14.24 4.29
CA SER A 306 -15.01 13.61 5.54
C SER A 306 -15.72 14.11 6.79
N SER A 307 -16.58 15.13 6.70
CA SER A 307 -17.33 15.63 7.86
C SER A 307 -18.34 14.60 8.36
N ALA A 308 -18.67 14.62 9.66
CA ALA A 308 -19.68 13.75 10.25
C ALA A 308 -21.00 13.82 9.49
N GLN A 309 -21.51 15.03 9.18
CA GLN A 309 -22.74 15.21 8.43
C GLN A 309 -22.72 14.50 7.06
N SER A 310 -21.63 14.65 6.30
CA SER A 310 -21.52 14.02 4.98
C SER A 310 -21.35 12.49 5.07
N VAL A 311 -20.58 12.02 6.04
CA VAL A 311 -20.36 10.58 6.25
C VAL A 311 -21.65 9.91 6.74
N GLN A 312 -22.31 10.46 7.78
CA GLN A 312 -23.57 9.95 8.28
C GLN A 312 -24.68 9.99 7.21
N GLY A 313 -24.74 11.08 6.41
CA GLY A 313 -25.68 11.18 5.29
C GLY A 313 -25.52 10.03 4.28
N ARG A 314 -24.28 9.74 3.83
CA ARG A 314 -23.99 8.61 2.94
C ARG A 314 -24.26 7.27 3.62
N PHE A 315 -23.86 7.11 4.87
CA PHE A 315 -24.03 5.88 5.64
C PHE A 315 -25.52 5.54 5.82
N ASN A 316 -26.32 6.50 6.25
CA ASN A 316 -27.76 6.32 6.42
C ASN A 316 -28.47 6.04 5.09
N TYR A 317 -28.03 6.69 4.02
CA TYR A 317 -28.56 6.41 2.68
C TYR A 317 -28.35 4.94 2.31
N TRP A 318 -27.14 4.40 2.44
CA TRP A 318 -26.85 3.00 2.14
C TRP A 318 -27.59 2.03 3.08
N LYS A 319 -27.67 2.34 4.38
CA LYS A 319 -28.50 1.56 5.32
C LYS A 319 -29.96 1.49 4.88
N ASN A 320 -30.53 2.60 4.42
CA ASN A 320 -31.92 2.64 3.94
C ASN A 320 -32.07 1.92 2.58
N LEU A 321 -31.10 2.06 1.67
CA LEU A 321 -31.10 1.40 0.37
C LEU A 321 -31.14 -0.12 0.51
N CYS A 322 -30.45 -0.67 1.51
CA CYS A 322 -30.38 -2.09 1.78
C CYS A 322 -31.38 -2.60 2.83
N LYS A 323 -32.33 -1.76 3.26
CA LYS A 323 -33.30 -2.11 4.35
C LYS A 323 -34.29 -3.20 3.96
N GLY A 324 -34.44 -3.46 2.66
CA GLY A 324 -35.33 -4.49 2.10
C GLY A 324 -34.65 -5.82 1.77
N LEU A 325 -33.36 -5.94 2.08
CA LEU A 325 -32.61 -7.18 1.91
C LEU A 325 -32.93 -8.18 3.01
#